data_7707801a12579ad8678dcec0e775bb11
#
_entry.id   7707801a12579ad8678dcec0e775bb11
#
_cell.length_a   1.000
_cell.length_b   1.000
_cell.length_c   1.000
_cell.angle_alpha   90.00
_cell.angle_beta   90.00
_cell.angle_gamma   90.00
#
_symmetry.space_group_name_H-M   'P 1'
#
loop_
_entity.id
_entity.type
_entity.pdbx_description
1 polymer ?
#
loop_
_entity_poly.entity_id
_entity_poly.type
_entity_poly.pdbx_seq_one_letter_code
_entity_poly.pdbx_strand_id
1 'polypeptide(L)'
;MNKYVERLYNGIWKENPIFVQMLGLCPTLAVTTSAINGVGMGLSTTAVLIAANFLIALLRKIIPDGVRLPAEIVVVASFVTIVDMLMEGFVPSLYASLGLYIPLIVVNCIILGRAEAFANKNNIIDSALDGVGMGLGFTLTLALMGAIRELLGAGTLLGYTVFGSWFTPIGFFNLAPGGFFVYGFLIAMLNLATKGKALKKQSFSCGGCPMYNSCNLAEVKDEVAAAAPVQKGAEA
;
A
#
# COMPACT_ATOMS: atom_id res chain seq x y z
N MET A 1 -18.16 -20.11 1.56
CA MET A 1 -17.55 -19.18 0.57
C MET A 1 -16.27 -19.83 0.10
N ASN A 2 -15.97 -19.77 -1.21
CA ASN A 2 -14.73 -20.36 -1.71
C ASN A 2 -13.53 -19.62 -1.11
N LYS A 3 -12.51 -20.36 -0.64
CA LYS A 3 -11.26 -19.85 -0.05
C LYS A 3 -10.63 -18.69 -0.86
N TYR A 4 -10.81 -18.70 -2.17
CA TYR A 4 -10.30 -17.69 -3.09
C TYR A 4 -11.05 -16.36 -3.03
N VAL A 5 -12.39 -16.42 -2.93
CA VAL A 5 -13.24 -15.23 -2.81
C VAL A 5 -13.03 -14.54 -1.45
N GLU A 6 -12.83 -15.32 -0.41
CA GLU A 6 -12.52 -14.80 0.93
C GLU A 6 -11.19 -14.07 0.97
N ARG A 7 -10.17 -14.54 0.26
CA ARG A 7 -8.87 -13.86 0.15
C ARG A 7 -8.96 -12.54 -0.61
N LEU A 8 -9.68 -12.53 -1.74
CA LEU A 8 -9.93 -11.30 -2.49
C LEU A 8 -10.67 -10.26 -1.65
N TYR A 9 -11.72 -10.68 -0.96
CA TYR A 9 -12.48 -9.79 -0.07
C TYR A 9 -11.63 -9.27 1.11
N ASN A 10 -10.82 -10.12 1.69
CA ASN A 10 -9.91 -9.73 2.77
C ASN A 10 -8.86 -8.73 2.28
N GLY A 11 -8.27 -8.91 1.10
CA GLY A 11 -7.29 -8.00 0.53
C GLY A 11 -7.86 -6.61 0.23
N ILE A 12 -9.11 -6.53 -0.23
CA ILE A 12 -9.76 -5.26 -0.58
C ILE A 12 -10.23 -4.51 0.69
N TRP A 13 -10.83 -5.21 1.66
CA TRP A 13 -11.54 -4.57 2.78
C TRP A 13 -10.86 -4.71 4.12
N LYS A 14 -10.52 -5.94 4.54
CA LYS A 14 -9.96 -6.21 5.88
C LYS A 14 -8.46 -5.94 6.00
N GLU A 15 -7.72 -6.18 4.92
CA GLU A 15 -6.26 -6.03 4.88
C GLU A 15 -5.85 -4.99 3.83
N ASN A 16 -6.64 -3.92 3.69
CA ASN A 16 -6.33 -2.86 2.74
C ASN A 16 -4.89 -2.35 2.97
N PRO A 17 -4.03 -2.38 1.92
CA PRO A 17 -2.62 -2.07 2.09
C PRO A 17 -2.36 -0.65 2.59
N ILE A 18 -3.15 0.33 2.13
CA ILE A 18 -2.94 1.74 2.51
C ILE A 18 -3.59 2.06 3.86
N PHE A 19 -4.86 1.70 4.05
CA PHE A 19 -5.60 2.13 5.26
C PHE A 19 -5.30 1.27 6.49
N VAL A 20 -5.02 -0.02 6.32
CA VAL A 20 -4.81 -0.95 7.45
C VAL A 20 -3.34 -1.23 7.68
N GLN A 21 -2.58 -1.50 6.61
CA GLN A 21 -1.15 -1.83 6.72
C GLN A 21 -0.24 -0.61 6.63
N MET A 22 -0.76 0.55 6.20
CA MET A 22 -0.01 1.80 5.96
C MET A 22 1.17 1.61 5.00
N LEU A 23 1.05 0.69 4.04
CA LEU A 23 2.04 0.40 3.00
C LEU A 23 1.70 1.15 1.71
N GLY A 24 2.73 1.53 0.94
CA GLY A 24 2.54 2.19 -0.35
C GLY A 24 2.18 3.67 -0.28
N LEU A 25 2.52 4.35 0.81
CA LEU A 25 2.26 5.79 0.96
C LEU A 25 3.05 6.65 -0.02
N CYS A 26 4.26 6.22 -0.44
CA CYS A 26 5.09 6.99 -1.36
C CYS A 26 4.39 7.27 -2.69
N PRO A 27 3.92 6.27 -3.46
CA PRO A 27 3.16 6.55 -4.67
C PRO A 27 1.79 7.18 -4.38
N THR A 28 1.17 6.85 -3.25
CA THR A 28 -0.12 7.43 -2.85
C THR A 28 -0.04 8.96 -2.72
N LEU A 29 1.03 9.50 -2.19
CA LEU A 29 1.19 10.94 -2.02
C LEU A 29 1.70 11.64 -3.30
N ALA A 30 2.55 10.96 -4.07
CA ALA A 30 3.19 11.54 -5.24
C ALA A 30 2.25 11.60 -6.46
N VAL A 31 1.45 10.56 -6.69
CA VAL A 31 0.72 10.35 -7.95
C VAL A 31 -0.75 10.78 -7.88
N THR A 32 -1.34 10.86 -6.69
CA THR A 32 -2.77 11.15 -6.50
C THR A 32 -3.16 12.62 -6.66
N THR A 33 -2.44 13.38 -7.50
CA THR A 33 -2.85 14.74 -7.90
C THR A 33 -4.01 14.73 -8.89
N SER A 34 -4.20 13.62 -9.62
CA SER A 34 -5.35 13.34 -10.48
C SER A 34 -5.84 11.90 -10.27
N ALA A 35 -7.16 11.69 -10.35
CA ALA A 35 -7.78 10.38 -10.21
C ALA A 35 -7.33 9.42 -11.32
N ILE A 36 -7.18 9.92 -12.55
CA ILE A 36 -6.73 9.11 -13.71
C ILE A 36 -5.31 8.60 -13.48
N ASN A 37 -4.41 9.44 -13.01
CA ASN A 37 -3.03 9.06 -12.69
C ASN A 37 -3.00 8.03 -11.55
N GLY A 38 -3.85 8.21 -10.54
CA GLY A 38 -4.00 7.27 -9.42
C GLY A 38 -4.43 5.88 -9.90
N VAL A 39 -5.43 5.80 -10.78
CA VAL A 39 -5.89 4.53 -11.36
C VAL A 39 -4.80 3.90 -12.24
N GLY A 40 -4.16 4.67 -13.12
CA GLY A 40 -3.09 4.19 -13.99
C GLY A 40 -1.93 3.59 -13.20
N MET A 41 -1.46 4.30 -12.18
CA MET A 41 -0.40 3.82 -11.28
C MET A 41 -0.83 2.58 -10.48
N GLY A 42 -2.07 2.55 -10.00
CA GLY A 42 -2.63 1.41 -9.29
C GLY A 42 -2.67 0.15 -10.13
N LEU A 43 -3.16 0.25 -11.37
CA LEU A 43 -3.20 -0.89 -12.30
C LEU A 43 -1.80 -1.38 -12.68
N SER A 44 -0.86 -0.47 -12.96
CA SER A 44 0.54 -0.82 -13.26
C SER A 44 1.19 -1.54 -12.07
N THR A 45 1.02 -1.01 -10.86
CA THR A 45 1.52 -1.64 -9.63
C THR A 45 0.87 -3.01 -9.41
N THR A 46 -0.42 -3.16 -9.69
CA THR A 46 -1.13 -4.45 -9.56
C THR A 46 -0.57 -5.49 -10.51
N ALA A 47 -0.33 -5.13 -11.77
CA ALA A 47 0.26 -6.04 -12.76
C ALA A 47 1.65 -6.51 -12.34
N VAL A 48 2.50 -5.56 -11.90
CA VAL A 48 3.85 -5.89 -11.40
C VAL A 48 3.78 -6.76 -10.15
N LEU A 49 2.87 -6.47 -9.20
CA LEU A 49 2.70 -7.22 -7.96
C LEU A 49 2.31 -8.68 -8.22
N ILE A 50 1.38 -8.91 -9.15
CA ILE A 50 0.97 -10.27 -9.53
C ILE A 50 2.13 -11.03 -10.15
N ALA A 51 2.83 -10.42 -11.13
CA ALA A 51 3.95 -11.03 -11.82
C ALA A 51 5.14 -11.30 -10.86
N ALA A 52 5.45 -10.34 -10.00
CA ALA A 52 6.51 -10.47 -9.00
C ALA A 52 6.19 -11.57 -7.99
N ASN A 53 5.00 -11.58 -7.39
CA ASN A 53 4.59 -12.59 -6.44
C ASN A 53 4.61 -14.00 -7.05
N PHE A 54 4.18 -14.13 -8.32
CA PHE A 54 4.23 -15.39 -9.05
C PHE A 54 5.68 -15.88 -9.22
N LEU A 55 6.58 -15.01 -9.70
CA LEU A 55 7.97 -15.40 -9.97
C LEU A 55 8.76 -15.65 -8.67
N ILE A 56 8.56 -14.81 -7.65
CA ILE A 56 9.23 -14.96 -6.35
C ILE A 56 8.79 -16.28 -5.69
N ALA A 57 7.50 -16.62 -5.74
CA ALA A 57 7.01 -17.89 -5.22
C ALA A 57 7.58 -19.10 -5.98
N LEU A 58 7.90 -18.95 -7.27
CA LEU A 58 8.56 -19.98 -8.08
C LEU A 58 10.04 -20.11 -7.71
N LEU A 59 10.74 -18.97 -7.56
CA LEU A 59 12.19 -18.92 -7.29
C LEU A 59 12.57 -19.17 -5.82
N ARG A 60 11.62 -19.17 -4.89
CA ARG A 60 11.88 -19.26 -3.44
C ARG A 60 12.77 -20.43 -3.00
N LYS A 61 12.80 -21.53 -3.79
CA LYS A 61 13.64 -22.70 -3.49
C LYS A 61 15.09 -22.56 -3.95
N ILE A 62 15.36 -21.61 -4.83
CA ILE A 62 16.67 -21.42 -5.46
C ILE A 62 17.46 -20.31 -4.75
N ILE A 63 16.75 -19.28 -4.25
CA ILE A 63 17.35 -18.10 -3.65
C ILE A 63 17.63 -18.34 -2.16
N PRO A 64 18.91 -18.28 -1.71
CA PRO A 64 19.24 -18.38 -0.30
C PRO A 64 18.80 -17.13 0.48
N ASP A 65 18.48 -17.30 1.76
CA ASP A 65 17.91 -16.24 2.62
C ASP A 65 18.77 -14.97 2.70
N GLY A 66 20.11 -15.10 2.62
CA GLY A 66 21.03 -13.95 2.75
C GLY A 66 20.99 -12.96 1.58
N VAL A 67 20.54 -13.37 0.39
CA VAL A 67 20.50 -12.52 -0.83
C VAL A 67 19.07 -12.33 -1.37
N ARG A 68 18.08 -12.64 -0.56
CA ARG A 68 16.66 -12.63 -0.97
C ARG A 68 16.18 -11.23 -1.37
N LEU A 69 16.35 -10.23 -0.50
CA LEU A 69 15.94 -8.85 -0.76
C LEU A 69 16.55 -8.26 -2.05
N PRO A 70 17.87 -8.33 -2.29
CA PRO A 70 18.42 -7.86 -3.56
C PRO A 70 17.87 -8.61 -4.78
N ALA A 71 17.65 -9.92 -4.67
CA ALA A 71 17.11 -10.72 -5.77
C ALA A 71 15.66 -10.32 -6.09
N GLU A 72 14.83 -10.08 -5.08
CA GLU A 72 13.45 -9.60 -5.24
C GLU A 72 13.41 -8.25 -5.96
N ILE A 73 14.30 -7.31 -5.59
CA ILE A 73 14.38 -5.99 -6.23
C ILE A 73 14.74 -6.13 -7.72
N VAL A 74 15.68 -7.00 -8.07
CA VAL A 74 16.07 -7.23 -9.48
C VAL A 74 14.90 -7.80 -10.30
N VAL A 75 14.17 -8.76 -9.73
CA VAL A 75 12.98 -9.34 -10.37
C VAL A 75 11.92 -8.28 -10.60
N VAL A 76 11.60 -7.48 -9.58
CA VAL A 76 10.61 -6.41 -9.68
C VAL A 76 11.05 -5.35 -10.69
N ALA A 77 12.32 -4.96 -10.68
CA ALA A 77 12.86 -3.98 -11.63
C ALA A 77 12.71 -4.46 -13.08
N SER A 78 12.94 -5.74 -13.36
CA SER A 78 12.76 -6.31 -14.69
C SER A 78 11.31 -6.21 -15.17
N PHE A 79 10.34 -6.53 -14.31
CA PHE A 79 8.91 -6.37 -14.64
C PHE A 79 8.50 -4.91 -14.80
N VAL A 80 9.01 -4.02 -13.96
CA VAL A 80 8.72 -2.59 -14.07
C VAL A 80 9.25 -2.02 -15.39
N THR A 81 10.43 -2.44 -15.85
CA THR A 81 10.97 -2.03 -17.16
C THR A 81 10.07 -2.50 -18.30
N ILE A 82 9.53 -3.73 -18.24
CA ILE A 82 8.58 -4.23 -19.23
C ILE A 82 7.30 -3.38 -19.23
N VAL A 83 6.76 -3.06 -18.07
CA VAL A 83 5.56 -2.21 -17.93
C VAL A 83 5.83 -0.80 -18.43
N ASP A 84 7.01 -0.25 -18.19
CA ASP A 84 7.44 1.07 -18.66
C ASP A 84 7.40 1.15 -20.18
N MET A 85 8.04 0.19 -20.87
CA MET A 85 8.02 0.08 -22.32
C MET A 85 6.62 -0.13 -22.89
N LEU A 86 5.79 -0.93 -22.23
CA LEU A 86 4.41 -1.14 -22.64
C LEU A 86 3.57 0.14 -22.51
N MET A 87 3.74 0.89 -21.42
CA MET A 87 3.03 2.15 -21.24
C MET A 87 3.46 3.22 -22.25
N GLU A 88 4.75 3.30 -22.54
CA GLU A 88 5.27 4.20 -23.59
C GLU A 88 4.66 3.90 -24.96
N GLY A 89 4.54 2.61 -25.33
CA GLY A 89 4.00 2.18 -26.62
C GLY A 89 2.49 2.29 -26.75
N PHE A 90 1.72 1.97 -25.71
CA PHE A 90 0.25 1.88 -25.79
C PHE A 90 -0.48 3.12 -25.31
N VAL A 91 0.04 3.83 -24.31
CA VAL A 91 -0.66 4.97 -23.68
C VAL A 91 0.31 6.14 -23.44
N PRO A 92 0.82 6.78 -24.51
CA PRO A 92 1.83 7.84 -24.39
C PRO A 92 1.34 9.07 -23.62
N SER A 93 0.04 9.37 -23.64
CA SER A 93 -0.53 10.48 -22.86
C SER A 93 -0.46 10.27 -21.35
N LEU A 94 -0.67 9.04 -20.89
CA LEU A 94 -0.55 8.68 -19.49
C LEU A 94 0.92 8.53 -19.07
N TYR A 95 1.75 8.02 -19.97
CA TYR A 95 3.19 7.91 -19.79
C TYR A 95 3.85 9.27 -19.55
N ALA A 96 3.46 10.30 -20.30
CA ALA A 96 3.96 11.66 -20.08
C ALA A 96 3.74 12.19 -18.66
N SER A 97 2.67 11.75 -17.99
CA SER A 97 2.36 12.15 -16.62
C SER A 97 2.97 11.22 -15.56
N LEU A 98 3.07 9.92 -15.83
CA LEU A 98 3.44 8.87 -14.88
C LEU A 98 4.86 8.37 -15.02
N GLY A 99 5.52 8.58 -16.17
CA GLY A 99 6.84 8.01 -16.45
C GLY A 99 7.90 8.31 -15.39
N LEU A 100 7.85 9.51 -14.81
CA LEU A 100 8.77 9.92 -13.75
C LEU A 100 8.54 9.14 -12.43
N TYR A 101 7.34 8.57 -12.23
CA TYR A 101 6.96 7.86 -11.03
C TYR A 101 7.01 6.32 -11.18
N ILE A 102 7.19 5.80 -12.39
CA ILE A 102 7.28 4.35 -12.64
C ILE A 102 8.43 3.70 -11.85
N PRO A 103 9.63 4.29 -11.73
CA PRO A 103 10.70 3.73 -10.88
C PRO A 103 10.31 3.58 -9.41
N LEU A 104 9.33 4.36 -8.92
CA LEU A 104 8.82 4.22 -7.57
C LEU A 104 8.10 2.88 -7.32
N ILE A 105 7.65 2.21 -8.38
CA ILE A 105 7.04 0.88 -8.28
C ILE A 105 8.06 -0.15 -7.82
N VAL A 106 9.34 -0.04 -8.25
CA VAL A 106 10.40 -0.98 -7.88
C VAL A 106 10.62 -1.04 -6.38
N VAL A 107 10.66 0.12 -5.73
CA VAL A 107 10.88 0.24 -4.27
C VAL A 107 9.58 0.34 -3.48
N ASN A 108 8.46 -0.01 -4.08
CA ASN A 108 7.16 0.07 -3.42
C ASN A 108 7.08 -0.94 -2.26
N CYS A 109 6.85 -0.42 -1.06
CA CYS A 109 6.78 -1.22 0.15
C CYS A 109 5.64 -2.25 0.14
N ILE A 110 4.60 -2.09 -0.70
CA ILE A 110 3.57 -3.12 -0.87
C ILE A 110 4.17 -4.35 -1.55
N ILE A 111 4.92 -4.16 -2.64
CA ILE A 111 5.49 -5.26 -3.42
C ILE A 111 6.50 -6.02 -2.57
N LEU A 112 7.47 -5.31 -1.98
CA LEU A 112 8.50 -5.92 -1.13
C LEU A 112 7.89 -6.55 0.13
N GLY A 113 6.94 -5.86 0.77
CA GLY A 113 6.27 -6.37 1.96
C GLY A 113 5.46 -7.65 1.70
N ARG A 114 4.78 -7.76 0.55
CA ARG A 114 4.01 -8.98 0.20
C ARG A 114 4.91 -10.10 -0.33
N ALA A 115 5.99 -9.77 -1.02
CA ALA A 115 7.00 -10.74 -1.43
C ALA A 115 7.56 -11.48 -0.21
N GLU A 116 8.03 -10.74 0.79
CA GLU A 116 8.63 -11.30 1.99
C GLU A 116 7.60 -11.94 2.95
N ALA A 117 6.47 -11.27 3.18
CA ALA A 117 5.47 -11.75 4.14
C ALA A 117 4.67 -12.95 3.63
N PHE A 118 4.37 -13.02 2.34
CA PHE A 118 3.42 -13.96 1.77
C PHE A 118 3.98 -14.85 0.66
N ALA A 119 4.60 -14.29 -0.40
CA ALA A 119 5.01 -15.04 -1.57
C ALA A 119 6.08 -16.10 -1.23
N ASN A 120 6.98 -15.77 -0.32
CA ASN A 120 8.03 -16.67 0.14
C ASN A 120 7.53 -17.85 1.00
N LYS A 121 6.32 -17.80 1.54
CA LYS A 121 5.78 -18.80 2.50
C LYS A 121 4.66 -19.63 1.91
N ASN A 122 3.97 -19.15 0.88
CA ASN A 122 2.75 -19.77 0.35
C ASN A 122 2.96 -20.38 -1.05
N ASN A 123 1.91 -21.07 -1.54
CA ASN A 123 1.90 -21.66 -2.87
C ASN A 123 1.78 -20.57 -3.95
N ILE A 124 2.25 -20.86 -5.16
CA ILE A 124 2.29 -19.96 -6.31
C ILE A 124 0.90 -19.37 -6.64
N ILE A 125 -0.14 -20.22 -6.69
CA ILE A 125 -1.51 -19.80 -7.00
C ILE A 125 -2.07 -18.88 -5.92
N ASP A 126 -1.84 -19.24 -4.65
CA ASP A 126 -2.29 -18.44 -3.50
C ASP A 126 -1.60 -17.08 -3.47
N SER A 127 -0.31 -17.01 -3.86
CA SER A 127 0.48 -15.77 -3.92
C SER A 127 0.04 -14.85 -5.05
N ALA A 128 -0.31 -15.40 -6.21
CA ALA A 128 -0.85 -14.63 -7.32
C ALA A 128 -2.23 -14.02 -6.99
N LEU A 129 -3.12 -14.82 -6.37
CA LEU A 129 -4.44 -14.34 -5.94
C LEU A 129 -4.37 -13.27 -4.85
N ASP A 130 -3.43 -13.40 -3.92
CA ASP A 130 -3.16 -12.38 -2.93
C ASP A 130 -2.70 -11.07 -3.60
N GLY A 131 -1.81 -11.16 -4.60
CA GLY A 131 -1.39 -10.03 -5.41
C GLY A 131 -2.55 -9.30 -6.09
N VAL A 132 -3.53 -10.05 -6.63
CA VAL A 132 -4.74 -9.46 -7.24
C VAL A 132 -5.57 -8.74 -6.17
N GLY A 133 -5.83 -9.36 -5.03
CA GLY A 133 -6.65 -8.77 -3.96
C GLY A 133 -6.04 -7.49 -3.39
N MET A 134 -4.75 -7.54 -3.09
CA MET A 134 -4.01 -6.37 -2.58
C MET A 134 -3.84 -5.27 -3.62
N GLY A 135 -3.56 -5.63 -4.87
CA GLY A 135 -3.43 -4.68 -5.96
C GLY A 135 -4.73 -3.95 -6.26
N LEU A 136 -5.87 -4.64 -6.28
CA LEU A 136 -7.19 -4.02 -6.42
C LEU A 136 -7.51 -3.11 -5.24
N GLY A 137 -7.23 -3.53 -4.00
CA GLY A 137 -7.39 -2.70 -2.82
C GLY A 137 -6.55 -1.41 -2.89
N PHE A 138 -5.32 -1.53 -3.36
CA PHE A 138 -4.42 -0.41 -3.59
C PHE A 138 -4.94 0.55 -4.66
N THR A 139 -5.35 0.04 -5.81
CA THR A 139 -5.90 0.83 -6.92
C THR A 139 -7.15 1.60 -6.50
N LEU A 140 -8.07 0.94 -5.78
CA LEU A 140 -9.29 1.57 -5.26
C LEU A 140 -8.96 2.73 -4.32
N THR A 141 -8.00 2.53 -3.42
CA THR A 141 -7.60 3.57 -2.46
C THR A 141 -6.89 4.73 -3.15
N LEU A 142 -6.03 4.47 -4.16
CA LEU A 142 -5.41 5.52 -4.97
C LEU A 142 -6.44 6.33 -5.76
N ALA A 143 -7.42 5.66 -6.35
CA ALA A 143 -8.52 6.32 -7.07
C ALA A 143 -9.34 7.21 -6.13
N LEU A 144 -9.66 6.73 -4.93
CA LEU A 144 -10.39 7.50 -3.92
C LEU A 144 -9.60 8.73 -3.45
N MET A 145 -8.32 8.54 -3.12
CA MET A 145 -7.44 9.64 -2.72
C MET A 145 -7.27 10.65 -3.85
N GLY A 146 -7.06 10.19 -5.08
CA GLY A 146 -6.93 11.03 -6.27
C GLY A 146 -8.20 11.84 -6.53
N ALA A 147 -9.37 11.22 -6.45
CA ALA A 147 -10.66 11.88 -6.63
C ALA A 147 -10.88 12.99 -5.60
N ILE A 148 -10.61 12.73 -4.32
CA ILE A 148 -10.76 13.73 -3.25
C ILE A 148 -9.78 14.89 -3.43
N ARG A 149 -8.52 14.60 -3.73
CA ARG A 149 -7.49 15.64 -3.93
C ARG A 149 -7.74 16.47 -5.18
N GLU A 150 -8.17 15.84 -6.28
CA GLU A 150 -8.53 16.53 -7.51
C GLU A 150 -9.75 17.43 -7.30
N LEU A 151 -10.76 16.95 -6.58
CA LEU A 151 -11.96 17.72 -6.25
C LEU A 151 -11.65 18.95 -5.38
N LEU A 152 -10.82 18.80 -4.34
CA LEU A 152 -10.47 19.86 -3.42
C LEU A 152 -9.40 20.83 -3.98
N GLY A 153 -8.46 20.30 -4.76
CA GLY A 153 -7.30 21.06 -5.27
C GLY A 153 -7.57 21.79 -6.57
N ALA A 154 -8.30 21.18 -7.51
CA ALA A 154 -8.57 21.73 -8.83
C ALA A 154 -10.07 22.02 -9.08
N GLY A 155 -10.97 21.45 -8.25
CA GLY A 155 -12.42 21.55 -8.50
C GLY A 155 -12.89 20.76 -9.72
N THR A 156 -12.02 19.88 -10.25
CA THR A 156 -12.31 18.98 -11.38
C THR A 156 -12.42 17.55 -10.88
N LEU A 157 -13.15 16.72 -11.60
CA LEU A 157 -13.19 15.29 -11.38
C LEU A 157 -13.05 14.59 -12.74
N LEU A 158 -12.02 13.79 -12.92
CA LEU A 158 -11.71 13.11 -14.18
C LEU A 158 -11.59 14.09 -15.38
N GLY A 159 -11.10 15.32 -15.14
CA GLY A 159 -10.99 16.35 -16.17
C GLY A 159 -12.27 17.17 -16.44
N TYR A 160 -13.39 16.85 -15.81
CA TYR A 160 -14.60 17.67 -15.90
C TYR A 160 -14.68 18.64 -14.73
N THR A 161 -14.95 19.92 -14.99
CA THR A 161 -15.16 20.95 -13.97
C THR A 161 -16.47 20.70 -13.24
N VAL A 162 -16.40 20.28 -11.97
CA VAL A 162 -17.57 20.01 -11.12
C VAL A 162 -18.01 21.27 -10.38
N PHE A 163 -17.04 22.04 -9.89
CA PHE A 163 -17.30 23.32 -9.27
C PHE A 163 -17.03 24.42 -10.31
N GLY A 164 -18.11 25.06 -10.79
CA GLY A 164 -18.03 26.22 -11.69
C GLY A 164 -17.21 27.36 -11.04
N SER A 165 -17.26 28.58 -11.62
CA SER A 165 -16.47 29.75 -11.23
C SER A 165 -16.60 30.23 -9.76
N TRP A 166 -17.36 29.53 -8.93
CA TRP A 166 -17.62 29.88 -7.53
C TRP A 166 -16.55 29.34 -6.55
N PHE A 167 -15.74 28.35 -6.95
CA PHE A 167 -14.75 27.75 -6.06
C PHE A 167 -13.33 28.14 -6.53
N THR A 168 -12.61 28.89 -5.69
CA THR A 168 -11.19 29.14 -5.90
C THR A 168 -10.42 27.88 -5.51
N PRO A 169 -9.71 27.22 -6.45
CA PRO A 169 -8.97 26.00 -6.14
C PRO A 169 -7.90 26.27 -5.09
N ILE A 170 -7.90 25.48 -4.04
CA ILE A 170 -6.92 25.58 -2.95
C ILE A 170 -5.71 24.71 -3.35
N GLY A 171 -4.69 25.35 -3.95
CA GLY A 171 -3.48 24.67 -4.42
C GLY A 171 -2.72 23.88 -3.36
N PHE A 172 -2.97 24.14 -2.07
CA PHE A 172 -2.39 23.40 -0.95
C PHE A 172 -2.66 21.87 -1.03
N PHE A 173 -3.87 21.46 -1.46
CA PHE A 173 -4.22 20.04 -1.54
C PHE A 173 -3.51 19.31 -2.69
N ASN A 174 -2.98 20.03 -3.66
CA ASN A 174 -2.18 19.46 -4.74
C ASN A 174 -0.73 19.19 -4.34
N LEU A 175 -0.24 19.83 -3.27
CA LEU A 175 1.09 19.57 -2.72
C LEU A 175 1.10 18.34 -1.80
N ALA A 176 2.31 17.80 -1.52
CA ALA A 176 2.50 16.65 -0.64
C ALA A 176 1.91 16.85 0.78
N PRO A 177 2.04 18.01 1.45
CA PRO A 177 1.43 18.24 2.77
C PRO A 177 -0.09 18.08 2.76
N GLY A 178 -0.77 18.57 1.70
CA GLY A 178 -2.21 18.39 1.53
C GLY A 178 -2.61 16.92 1.38
N GLY A 179 -1.77 16.10 0.72
CA GLY A 179 -1.96 14.67 0.64
C GLY A 179 -1.95 13.98 1.99
N PHE A 180 -1.03 14.33 2.88
CA PHE A 180 -0.98 13.81 4.25
C PHE A 180 -2.21 14.22 5.06
N PHE A 181 -2.68 15.45 4.89
CA PHE A 181 -3.88 15.93 5.57
C PHE A 181 -5.13 15.14 5.15
N VAL A 182 -5.34 14.96 3.84
CA VAL A 182 -6.46 14.16 3.32
C VAL A 182 -6.36 12.71 3.77
N TYR A 183 -5.17 12.12 3.74
CA TYR A 183 -4.94 10.76 4.21
C TYR A 183 -5.26 10.60 5.70
N GLY A 184 -4.77 11.50 6.56
CA GLY A 184 -5.07 11.49 7.99
C GLY A 184 -6.55 11.64 8.28
N PHE A 185 -7.24 12.52 7.53
CA PHE A 185 -8.68 12.70 7.65
C PHE A 185 -9.47 11.45 7.24
N LEU A 186 -9.07 10.79 6.14
CA LEU A 186 -9.69 9.52 5.70
C LEU A 186 -9.51 8.41 6.72
N ILE A 187 -8.32 8.26 7.30
CA ILE A 187 -8.08 7.27 8.36
C ILE A 187 -8.94 7.58 9.59
N ALA A 188 -9.04 8.84 9.99
CA ALA A 188 -9.87 9.24 11.13
C ALA A 188 -11.35 8.91 10.87
N MET A 189 -11.87 9.22 9.68
CA MET A 189 -13.24 8.86 9.29
C MET A 189 -13.46 7.34 9.28
N LEU A 190 -12.52 6.59 8.72
CA LEU A 190 -12.60 5.12 8.65
C LEU A 190 -12.58 4.51 10.06
N ASN A 191 -11.78 5.05 10.95
CA ASN A 191 -11.68 4.60 12.34
C ASN A 191 -12.97 4.90 13.12
N LEU A 192 -13.58 6.07 12.91
CA LEU A 192 -14.88 6.43 13.47
C LEU A 192 -15.99 5.52 12.95
N ALA A 193 -16.02 5.27 11.63
CA ALA A 193 -17.04 4.42 10.99
C ALA A 193 -16.96 2.95 11.45
N THR A 194 -15.74 2.44 11.68
CA THR A 194 -15.50 1.05 12.13
C THR A 194 -15.43 0.90 13.66
N LYS A 195 -15.76 1.97 14.42
CA LYS A 195 -15.72 1.97 15.90
C LYS A 195 -14.38 1.44 16.45
N GLY A 196 -13.26 1.86 15.86
CA GLY A 196 -11.92 1.48 16.29
C GLY A 196 -11.47 0.06 15.94
N LYS A 197 -12.27 -0.70 15.15
CA LYS A 197 -11.91 -2.09 14.76
C LYS A 197 -11.00 -2.18 13.54
N ALA A 198 -10.92 -1.12 12.73
CA ALA A 198 -10.10 -1.14 11.50
C ALA A 198 -8.60 -1.10 11.81
N LEU A 199 -8.21 -0.31 12.79
CA LEU A 199 -6.84 -0.27 13.27
C LEU A 199 -6.73 -1.24 14.44
N LYS A 200 -6.24 -2.46 14.21
CA LYS A 200 -5.81 -3.33 15.31
C LYS A 200 -4.81 -2.53 16.16
N LYS A 201 -5.16 -2.25 17.41
CA LYS A 201 -4.19 -1.77 18.40
C LYS A 201 -3.08 -2.81 18.49
N GLN A 202 -2.02 -2.64 17.72
CA GLN A 202 -0.77 -3.31 18.03
C GLN A 202 -0.25 -2.65 19.31
N SER A 203 -0.38 -3.35 20.41
CA SER A 203 0.37 -2.98 21.58
C SER A 203 1.85 -3.13 21.23
N PHE A 204 2.56 -2.01 21.09
CA PHE A 204 4.01 -1.99 21.02
C PHE A 204 4.56 -2.42 22.39
N SER A 205 4.43 -3.68 22.71
CA SER A 205 5.06 -4.28 23.89
C SER A 205 6.14 -5.24 23.43
N CYS A 206 7.24 -5.29 24.14
CA CYS A 206 8.32 -6.24 23.87
C CYS A 206 7.81 -7.70 23.83
N GLY A 207 6.74 -8.02 24.55
CA GLY A 207 6.12 -9.36 24.55
C GLY A 207 5.49 -9.79 23.21
N GLY A 208 5.15 -8.84 22.31
CA GLY A 208 4.65 -9.13 20.95
C GLY A 208 5.70 -9.03 19.86
N CYS A 209 6.96 -8.76 20.19
CA CYS A 209 8.04 -8.60 19.23
C CYS A 209 8.53 -9.98 18.72
N PRO A 210 8.59 -10.21 17.38
CA PRO A 210 9.11 -11.46 16.83
C PRO A 210 10.56 -11.75 17.21
N MET A 211 11.33 -10.71 17.53
CA MET A 211 12.75 -10.82 17.93
C MET A 211 12.94 -10.84 19.45
N TYR A 212 11.89 -10.97 20.25
CA TYR A 212 11.97 -10.96 21.70
C TYR A 212 13.01 -11.94 22.27
N ASN A 213 13.08 -13.16 21.71
CA ASN A 213 14.00 -14.21 22.16
C ASN A 213 15.46 -13.98 21.72
N SER A 214 15.69 -13.20 20.65
CA SER A 214 17.02 -12.90 20.11
C SER A 214 17.53 -11.50 20.50
N CYS A 215 16.73 -10.76 21.28
CA CYS A 215 17.08 -9.40 21.68
C CYS A 215 18.03 -9.41 22.87
N ASN A 216 19.24 -8.88 22.70
CA ASN A 216 20.28 -8.80 23.75
C ASN A 216 20.07 -7.63 24.74
N LEU A 217 19.00 -6.88 24.63
CA LEU A 217 18.63 -5.82 25.58
C LEU A 217 17.89 -6.39 26.81
N ALA A 218 18.56 -7.24 27.59
CA ALA A 218 17.97 -7.83 28.79
C ALA A 218 17.58 -6.76 29.83
N GLU A 219 18.40 -5.71 29.99
CA GLU A 219 18.13 -4.60 30.93
C GLU A 219 16.87 -3.80 30.57
N VAL A 220 16.61 -3.56 29.27
CA VAL A 220 15.38 -2.87 28.81
C VAL A 220 14.14 -3.74 28.95
N LYS A 221 14.28 -5.07 28.93
CA LYS A 221 13.16 -6.01 29.15
C LYS A 221 12.58 -5.85 30.56
N ASP A 222 13.39 -5.68 31.54
CA ASP A 222 12.98 -5.59 32.94
C ASP A 222 12.40 -4.20 33.25
N GLU A 223 12.95 -3.12 32.69
CA GLU A 223 12.40 -1.76 32.83
C GLU A 223 11.05 -1.61 32.13
N VAL A 224 10.88 -2.16 30.93
CA VAL A 224 9.60 -2.09 30.20
C VAL A 224 8.55 -3.00 30.82
N ALA A 225 8.95 -4.12 31.41
CA ALA A 225 8.02 -4.97 32.19
C ALA A 225 7.56 -4.30 33.48
N ALA A 226 8.44 -3.49 34.12
CA ALA A 226 8.11 -2.73 35.31
C ALA A 226 7.32 -1.43 35.02
N ALA A 227 7.51 -0.84 33.83
CA ALA A 227 6.85 0.40 33.42
C ALA A 227 5.49 0.18 32.69
N ALA A 228 5.08 -1.06 32.44
CA ALA A 228 3.77 -1.34 31.86
C ALA A 228 2.66 -1.11 32.91
N PRO A 229 1.93 0.02 32.87
CA PRO A 229 0.78 0.19 33.76
C PRO A 229 -0.26 -0.86 33.37
N VAL A 230 -0.64 -1.65 34.37
CA VAL A 230 -1.78 -2.55 34.36
C VAL A 230 -3.03 -1.79 33.88
N GLN A 231 -3.30 -1.74 32.60
CA GLN A 231 -4.63 -1.38 32.08
C GLN A 231 -5.53 -2.63 32.07
N LYS A 232 -5.78 -3.16 33.24
CA LYS A 232 -7.00 -3.91 33.54
C LYS A 232 -8.03 -2.86 34.02
N GLY A 233 -9.05 -2.63 33.17
CA GLY A 233 -10.21 -1.87 33.64
C GLY A 233 -10.72 -0.85 32.64
N ALA A 234 -11.39 -1.32 31.57
CA ALA A 234 -12.46 -0.61 30.87
C ALA A 234 -13.27 -1.62 30.03
N GLU A 235 -13.86 -2.59 30.73
CA GLU A 235 -15.12 -3.23 30.33
C GLU A 235 -16.16 -2.73 31.34
N ALA A 236 -16.97 -1.79 30.87
CA ALA A 236 -18.32 -1.50 31.36
C ALA A 236 -19.07 -0.77 30.24
#